data_3af67cf3e7964121e2d8634327a75382
#
_entry.id   3af67cf3e7964121e2d8634327a75382
#
_cell.length_a   1.000
_cell.length_b   1.000
_cell.length_c   1.000
_cell.angle_alpha   90.00
_cell.angle_beta   90.00
_cell.angle_gamma   90.00
#
_symmetry.space_group_name_H-M   'P 1'
#
loop_
_entity.id
_entity.type
_entity.pdbx_description
1 polymer ?
#
loop_
_entity_poly.entity_id
_entity_poly.type
_entity_poly.pdbx_seq_one_letter_code
_entity_poly.pdbx_strand_id
1 'polypeptide(L)'
;WQTDERYHWEAFTKLTHKAYLHLENIYHSPYILEYWGMKRGRPIIAELFRQGKRGEDPVMTYKRMTGLSQEAFCDEMFDACRHLINWDFDRVWKNTRPYANKYTCKLTAQSDGWYQVAAENCPENYGFNAIPLRVPEPGAKVELQFEGLNRKQDGYVSVHPEKAGWRYGFVAVKADGKSIYGEMSADKKGKLTFEMPENEKFVYLWLVVMGAPEEHWMNPSPESGEKDAQWPYRIRLKGTDLKN
;
A
#
# COMPACT_ATOMS: atom_id res chain seq x y z
N TRP A 1 -7.42 11.87 18.84
CA TRP A 1 -6.59 10.67 18.73
C TRP A 1 -5.88 10.59 17.39
N GLN A 2 -6.59 10.51 16.27
CA GLN A 2 -6.03 10.45 14.92
C GLN A 2 -5.30 11.72 14.47
N THR A 3 -5.46 12.82 15.17
CA THR A 3 -4.87 14.12 14.86
C THR A 3 -3.91 14.61 15.95
N ASP A 4 -3.63 13.78 16.93
CA ASP A 4 -2.72 14.11 18.02
C ASP A 4 -1.29 13.72 17.63
N GLU A 5 -0.38 14.69 17.55
CA GLU A 5 1.02 14.51 17.21
C GLU A 5 1.75 13.47 18.09
N ARG A 6 1.25 13.22 19.30
CA ARG A 6 1.77 12.20 20.20
C ARG A 6 1.61 10.77 19.68
N TYR A 7 0.68 10.53 18.74
CA TYR A 7 0.45 9.22 18.13
C TYR A 7 1.16 9.02 16.79
N HIS A 8 2.12 9.90 16.49
CA HIS A 8 3.18 9.67 15.49
C HIS A 8 2.73 9.42 14.05
N TRP A 9 2.05 10.38 13.45
CA TRP A 9 1.82 10.41 12.00
C TRP A 9 3.11 10.16 11.20
N GLU A 10 4.22 10.70 11.68
CA GLU A 10 5.53 10.46 11.09
C GLU A 10 5.95 8.99 11.17
N ALA A 11 5.64 8.30 12.26
CA ALA A 11 5.92 6.87 12.38
C ALA A 11 5.08 6.03 11.41
N PHE A 12 3.80 6.37 11.20
CA PHE A 12 2.96 5.70 10.23
C PHE A 12 3.58 5.72 8.83
N THR A 13 4.03 6.88 8.35
CA THR A 13 4.62 6.99 7.00
C THR A 13 5.90 6.18 6.81
N LYS A 14 6.53 5.74 7.89
CA LYS A 14 7.71 4.86 7.89
C LYS A 14 7.36 3.37 8.07
N LEU A 15 6.16 3.06 8.53
CA LEU A 15 5.71 1.69 8.86
C LEU A 15 4.68 1.11 7.89
N THR A 16 4.41 1.79 6.78
CA THR A 16 3.39 1.38 5.81
C THR A 16 3.63 -0.01 5.19
N HIS A 17 4.87 -0.48 5.18
CA HIS A 17 5.24 -1.81 4.70
C HIS A 17 4.85 -2.94 5.66
N LYS A 18 4.60 -2.63 6.94
CA LYS A 18 4.17 -3.63 7.92
C LYS A 18 2.75 -4.13 7.61
N ALA A 19 2.50 -5.37 7.98
CA ALA A 19 1.19 -5.98 7.80
C ALA A 19 0.08 -5.12 8.42
N TYR A 20 -1.09 -5.10 7.81
CA TYR A 20 -2.22 -4.28 8.26
C TYR A 20 -2.56 -4.50 9.75
N LEU A 21 -2.45 -5.73 10.23
CA LEU A 21 -2.72 -6.10 11.62
C LEU A 21 -1.44 -6.35 12.44
N HIS A 22 -0.26 -5.96 11.93
CA HIS A 22 1.00 -6.09 12.65
C HIS A 22 0.95 -5.24 13.94
N LEU A 23 1.53 -5.75 15.02
CA LEU A 23 1.49 -5.09 16.34
C LEU A 23 2.04 -3.66 16.31
N GLU A 24 3.14 -3.42 15.58
CA GLU A 24 3.71 -2.08 15.41
C GLU A 24 2.80 -1.13 14.61
N ASN A 25 1.89 -1.68 13.80
CA ASN A 25 1.00 -0.92 12.93
C ASN A 25 -0.43 -0.80 13.48
N ILE A 26 -0.79 -1.53 14.52
CA ILE A 26 -2.18 -1.62 15.02
C ILE A 26 -2.78 -0.27 15.41
N TYR A 27 -1.97 0.65 15.89
CA TYR A 27 -2.42 2.00 16.24
C TYR A 27 -2.46 2.97 15.06
N HIS A 28 -1.88 2.59 13.94
CA HIS A 28 -1.82 3.38 12.71
C HIS A 28 -2.79 2.87 11.64
N SER A 29 -3.13 1.59 11.69
CA SER A 29 -4.05 0.93 10.75
C SER A 29 -5.51 1.43 10.78
N PRO A 30 -6.04 2.17 11.80
CA PRO A 30 -7.40 2.72 11.75
C PRO A 30 -7.76 3.52 10.52
N TYR A 31 -6.79 3.97 9.74
CA TYR A 31 -7.05 4.68 8.48
C TYR A 31 -7.74 3.84 7.42
N ILE A 32 -7.54 2.53 7.43
CA ILE A 32 -8.30 1.62 6.59
C ILE A 32 -9.79 1.64 6.96
N LEU A 33 -10.12 1.81 8.23
CA LEU A 33 -11.50 1.99 8.68
C LEU A 33 -12.13 3.28 8.14
N GLU A 34 -11.36 4.36 7.98
CA GLU A 34 -11.83 5.58 7.31
C GLU A 34 -12.19 5.30 5.86
N TYR A 35 -11.34 4.57 5.13
CA TYR A 35 -11.62 4.17 3.76
C TYR A 35 -12.87 3.29 3.65
N TRP A 36 -13.01 2.26 4.49
CA TRP A 36 -14.21 1.41 4.51
C TRP A 36 -15.47 2.21 4.84
N GLY A 37 -15.37 3.14 5.80
CA GLY A 37 -16.46 4.04 6.15
C GLY A 37 -16.85 4.99 5.02
N MET A 38 -15.88 5.50 4.26
CA MET A 38 -16.11 6.31 3.07
C MET A 38 -16.78 5.50 1.96
N LYS A 39 -16.28 4.30 1.68
CA LYS A 39 -16.73 3.45 0.58
C LYS A 39 -18.09 2.81 0.81
N ARG A 40 -18.40 2.41 2.05
CA ARG A 40 -19.60 1.60 2.38
C ARG A 40 -20.55 2.26 3.37
N GLY A 41 -20.25 3.48 3.77
CA GLY A 41 -20.96 4.17 4.84
C GLY A 41 -20.43 3.80 6.24
N ARG A 42 -20.51 4.74 7.15
CA ARG A 42 -19.99 4.62 8.53
C ARG A 42 -20.55 3.44 9.34
N PRO A 43 -21.82 3.02 9.16
CA PRO A 43 -22.34 1.87 9.90
C PRO A 43 -21.51 0.59 9.75
N ILE A 44 -20.74 0.43 8.63
CA ILE A 44 -19.89 -0.75 8.41
C ILE A 44 -18.91 -0.98 9.56
N ILE A 45 -18.40 0.10 10.18
CA ILE A 45 -17.43 0.00 11.26
C ILE A 45 -18.10 -0.55 12.53
N ALA A 46 -19.29 -0.07 12.87
CA ALA A 46 -20.04 -0.59 14.00
C ALA A 46 -20.46 -2.07 13.77
N GLU A 47 -20.82 -2.41 12.54
CA GLU A 47 -21.14 -3.78 12.17
C GLU A 47 -19.91 -4.70 12.26
N LEU A 48 -18.73 -4.24 11.86
CA LEU A 48 -17.48 -4.99 11.99
C LEU A 48 -17.25 -5.45 13.45
N PHE A 49 -17.43 -4.53 14.40
CA PHE A 49 -17.30 -4.85 15.83
C PHE A 49 -18.42 -5.74 16.37
N ARG A 50 -19.67 -5.57 15.90
CA ARG A 50 -20.80 -6.40 16.33
C ARG A 50 -20.76 -7.81 15.79
N GLN A 51 -20.27 -7.99 14.57
CA GLN A 51 -20.33 -9.26 13.86
C GLN A 51 -19.04 -10.07 13.93
N GLY A 52 -18.01 -9.57 14.58
CA GLY A 52 -16.78 -10.31 14.83
C GLY A 52 -17.06 -11.63 15.56
N LYS A 53 -16.41 -12.70 15.13
CA LYS A 53 -16.54 -14.04 15.74
C LYS A 53 -15.24 -14.46 16.39
N ARG A 54 -15.33 -15.33 17.38
CA ARG A 54 -14.14 -15.92 17.97
C ARG A 54 -13.33 -16.67 16.90
N GLY A 55 -12.02 -16.38 16.82
CA GLY A 55 -11.12 -16.97 15.83
C GLY A 55 -11.11 -16.24 14.47
N GLU A 56 -11.85 -15.13 14.33
CA GLU A 56 -11.74 -14.22 13.19
C GLU A 56 -10.93 -12.98 13.58
N ASP A 57 -10.08 -12.52 12.67
CA ASP A 57 -9.53 -11.19 12.72
C ASP A 57 -10.44 -10.19 11.96
N PRO A 58 -10.15 -8.86 12.01
CA PRO A 58 -10.94 -7.86 11.31
C PRO A 58 -11.05 -8.07 9.81
N VAL A 59 -10.02 -8.63 9.15
CA VAL A 59 -10.02 -8.93 7.71
C VAL A 59 -11.00 -10.06 7.40
N MET A 60 -10.95 -11.16 8.18
CA MET A 60 -11.86 -12.28 8.01
C MET A 60 -13.31 -11.85 8.21
N THR A 61 -13.57 -11.09 9.28
CA THR A 61 -14.90 -10.55 9.58
C THR A 61 -15.39 -9.65 8.45
N TYR A 62 -14.56 -8.73 7.98
CA TYR A 62 -14.92 -7.79 6.91
C TYR A 62 -15.23 -8.50 5.60
N LYS A 63 -14.39 -9.45 5.18
CA LYS A 63 -14.63 -10.26 3.98
C LYS A 63 -15.95 -11.04 4.06
N ARG A 64 -16.21 -11.65 5.21
CA ARG A 64 -17.47 -12.39 5.42
C ARG A 64 -18.70 -11.48 5.36
N MET A 65 -18.65 -10.30 5.98
CA MET A 65 -19.75 -9.33 5.98
C MET A 65 -20.03 -8.75 4.60
N THR A 66 -18.99 -8.55 3.82
CA THR A 66 -19.09 -7.90 2.50
C THR A 66 -19.21 -8.89 1.34
N GLY A 67 -18.96 -10.18 1.59
CA GLY A 67 -18.95 -11.22 0.55
C GLY A 67 -17.75 -11.11 -0.41
N LEU A 68 -16.71 -10.37 -0.06
CA LEU A 68 -15.55 -10.19 -0.91
C LEU A 68 -14.70 -11.47 -1.01
N SER A 69 -14.34 -11.84 -2.24
CA SER A 69 -13.27 -12.79 -2.48
C SER A 69 -11.93 -12.25 -1.97
N GLN A 70 -10.91 -13.10 -1.89
CA GLN A 70 -9.55 -12.65 -1.54
C GLN A 70 -9.02 -11.61 -2.52
N GLU A 71 -9.22 -11.84 -3.81
CA GLU A 71 -8.80 -10.95 -4.88
C GLU A 71 -9.49 -9.57 -4.76
N ALA A 72 -10.82 -9.55 -4.68
CA ALA A 72 -11.59 -8.32 -4.53
C ALA A 72 -11.26 -7.56 -3.23
N PHE A 73 -10.93 -8.27 -2.15
CA PHE A 73 -10.46 -7.66 -0.93
C PHE A 73 -9.07 -7.02 -1.11
N CYS A 74 -8.14 -7.71 -1.78
CA CYS A 74 -6.82 -7.13 -2.09
C CYS A 74 -6.94 -5.88 -2.98
N ASP A 75 -7.85 -5.89 -3.96
CA ASP A 75 -8.10 -4.72 -4.81
C ASP A 75 -8.63 -3.53 -3.98
N GLU A 76 -9.55 -3.79 -3.06
CA GLU A 76 -10.10 -2.79 -2.17
C GLU A 76 -9.06 -2.24 -1.18
N MET A 77 -8.22 -3.11 -0.61
CA MET A 77 -7.12 -2.70 0.26
C MET A 77 -6.08 -1.86 -0.48
N PHE A 78 -5.75 -2.23 -1.71
CA PHE A 78 -4.84 -1.43 -2.54
C PHE A 78 -5.41 -0.05 -2.86
N ASP A 79 -6.70 0.03 -3.13
CA ASP A 79 -7.35 1.32 -3.35
C ASP A 79 -7.28 2.20 -2.08
N ALA A 80 -7.48 1.62 -0.90
CA ALA A 80 -7.25 2.32 0.36
C ALA A 80 -5.80 2.82 0.52
N CYS A 81 -4.80 1.99 0.17
CA CYS A 81 -3.39 2.38 0.20
C CYS A 81 -3.09 3.56 -0.73
N ARG A 82 -3.70 3.60 -1.92
CA ARG A 82 -3.55 4.73 -2.84
C ARG A 82 -4.14 6.03 -2.27
N HIS A 83 -5.29 5.96 -1.61
CA HIS A 83 -5.91 7.12 -0.95
C HIS A 83 -5.06 7.63 0.21
N LEU A 84 -4.36 6.75 0.93
CA LEU A 84 -3.43 7.13 2.00
C LEU A 84 -2.28 8.01 1.51
N ILE A 85 -1.83 7.87 0.27
CA ILE A 85 -0.72 8.67 -0.28
C ILE A 85 -0.96 10.17 -0.06
N ASN A 86 -2.13 10.62 -0.36
CA ASN A 86 -2.54 12.01 -0.26
C ASN A 86 -3.55 12.26 0.88
N TRP A 87 -3.83 11.26 1.70
CA TRP A 87 -4.84 11.29 2.75
C TRP A 87 -6.22 11.72 2.23
N ASP A 88 -6.61 11.17 1.10
CA ASP A 88 -7.82 11.51 0.37
C ASP A 88 -9.04 10.80 0.98
N PHE A 89 -9.42 11.23 2.18
CA PHE A 89 -10.55 10.75 2.95
C PHE A 89 -11.40 11.91 3.41
N ASP A 90 -12.68 11.91 3.03
CA ASP A 90 -13.62 13.01 3.24
C ASP A 90 -13.60 13.58 4.66
N ARG A 91 -13.57 12.71 5.67
CA ARG A 91 -13.71 13.11 7.07
C ARG A 91 -12.44 13.71 7.67
N VAL A 92 -11.28 13.18 7.30
CA VAL A 92 -10.01 13.53 7.97
C VAL A 92 -9.11 14.41 7.12
N TRP A 93 -9.45 14.62 5.88
CA TRP A 93 -8.70 15.35 4.87
C TRP A 93 -8.09 16.67 5.39
N LYS A 94 -8.86 17.53 6.08
CA LYS A 94 -8.36 18.84 6.55
C LYS A 94 -7.23 18.69 7.56
N ASN A 95 -7.32 17.68 8.43
CA ASN A 95 -6.38 17.47 9.52
C ASN A 95 -5.15 16.68 9.09
N THR A 96 -5.26 15.90 8.01
CA THR A 96 -4.19 15.03 7.53
C THR A 96 -3.31 15.64 6.44
N ARG A 97 -3.70 16.76 5.86
CA ARG A 97 -2.92 17.49 4.83
C ARG A 97 -1.45 17.73 5.18
N PRO A 98 -1.09 18.11 6.41
CA PRO A 98 0.32 18.30 6.77
C PRO A 98 1.18 17.03 6.66
N TYR A 99 0.55 15.87 6.64
CA TYR A 99 1.21 14.56 6.60
C TYR A 99 1.14 13.88 5.23
N ALA A 100 0.39 14.43 4.30
CA ALA A 100 0.27 13.92 2.94
C ALA A 100 1.61 13.98 2.20
N ASN A 101 1.83 12.99 1.33
CA ASN A 101 3.01 12.93 0.46
C ASN A 101 4.38 12.93 1.19
N LYS A 102 4.45 12.35 2.40
CA LYS A 102 5.66 12.28 3.23
C LYS A 102 6.18 10.85 3.44
N TYR A 103 5.99 9.98 2.47
CA TYR A 103 6.43 8.59 2.56
C TYR A 103 7.88 8.43 2.11
N THR A 104 8.52 7.40 2.64
CA THR A 104 9.86 6.99 2.24
C THR A 104 9.88 5.48 2.02
N CYS A 105 10.59 5.04 0.99
CA CYS A 105 10.81 3.63 0.71
C CYS A 105 12.24 3.44 0.20
N LYS A 106 12.95 2.51 0.78
CA LYS A 106 14.31 2.18 0.37
C LYS A 106 14.31 1.06 -0.66
N LEU A 107 14.89 1.36 -1.79
CA LEU A 107 15.15 0.44 -2.88
C LEU A 107 16.65 0.31 -3.11
N THR A 108 17.11 -0.88 -3.43
CA THR A 108 18.50 -1.17 -3.75
C THR A 108 18.67 -1.28 -5.26
N ALA A 109 19.51 -0.43 -5.83
CA ALA A 109 19.84 -0.52 -7.25
C ALA A 109 20.58 -1.83 -7.56
N GLN A 110 20.21 -2.47 -8.65
CA GLN A 110 20.84 -3.68 -9.19
C GLN A 110 21.67 -3.32 -10.43
N SER A 111 22.65 -4.15 -10.74
CA SER A 111 23.58 -3.92 -11.86
C SER A 111 22.91 -3.90 -13.25
N ASP A 112 21.71 -4.47 -13.34
CA ASP A 112 20.94 -4.60 -14.60
C ASP A 112 19.87 -3.51 -14.78
N GLY A 113 19.91 -2.45 -13.96
CA GLY A 113 18.99 -1.31 -14.01
C GLY A 113 17.64 -1.56 -13.33
N TRP A 114 17.52 -2.64 -12.56
CA TRP A 114 16.40 -2.87 -11.68
C TRP A 114 16.65 -2.24 -10.30
N TYR A 115 15.56 -1.95 -9.60
CA TYR A 115 15.56 -1.54 -8.20
C TYR A 115 14.78 -2.61 -7.43
N GLN A 116 15.39 -3.20 -6.41
CA GLN A 116 14.75 -4.19 -5.55
C GLN A 116 14.40 -3.55 -4.20
N VAL A 117 13.22 -3.86 -3.67
CA VAL A 117 12.84 -3.39 -2.34
C VAL A 117 13.83 -3.91 -1.30
N ALA A 118 14.29 -3.04 -0.39
CA ALA A 118 15.14 -3.46 0.71
C ALA A 118 14.33 -4.29 1.73
N ALA A 119 14.97 -5.27 2.38
CA ALA A 119 14.28 -6.18 3.29
C ALA A 119 13.58 -5.45 4.45
N GLU A 120 14.19 -4.38 4.96
CA GLU A 120 13.62 -3.54 6.02
C GLU A 120 12.38 -2.75 5.60
N ASN A 121 12.11 -2.61 4.29
CA ASN A 121 10.92 -1.95 3.74
C ASN A 121 10.05 -2.92 2.94
N CYS A 122 10.34 -4.22 2.97
CA CYS A 122 9.60 -5.17 2.17
C CYS A 122 8.15 -5.28 2.66
N PRO A 123 7.14 -5.16 1.77
CA PRO A 123 5.74 -5.22 2.19
C PRO A 123 5.41 -6.58 2.79
N GLU A 124 4.69 -6.55 3.89
CA GLU A 124 4.03 -7.70 4.54
C GLU A 124 2.57 -7.79 4.04
N ASN A 125 1.73 -8.62 4.67
CA ASN A 125 0.32 -8.78 4.29
C ASN A 125 -0.45 -7.45 4.33
N TYR A 126 -0.88 -6.97 3.16
CA TYR A 126 -1.58 -5.69 2.97
C TYR A 126 -0.78 -4.44 3.37
N GLY A 127 0.49 -4.61 3.74
CA GLY A 127 1.44 -3.52 3.85
C GLY A 127 1.84 -2.99 2.47
N PHE A 128 2.21 -1.72 2.37
CA PHE A 128 2.53 -1.10 1.10
C PHE A 128 3.77 -0.21 1.15
N ASN A 129 4.37 -0.04 -0.01
CA ASN A 129 5.39 0.96 -0.27
C ASN A 129 4.80 2.10 -1.10
N ALA A 130 5.10 3.32 -0.70
CA ALA A 130 4.92 4.52 -1.51
C ALA A 130 6.30 4.98 -1.98
N ILE A 131 6.58 4.78 -3.25
CA ILE A 131 7.88 5.05 -3.88
C ILE A 131 7.79 6.41 -4.56
N PRO A 132 8.53 7.44 -4.08
CA PRO A 132 8.50 8.76 -4.69
C PRO A 132 9.24 8.74 -6.03
N LEU A 133 8.61 9.32 -7.05
CA LEU A 133 9.16 9.44 -8.39
C LEU A 133 9.36 10.91 -8.76
N ARG A 134 10.30 11.19 -9.66
CA ARG A 134 10.40 12.49 -10.29
C ARG A 134 9.17 12.73 -11.14
N VAL A 135 8.56 13.90 -11.03
CA VAL A 135 7.40 14.26 -11.83
C VAL A 135 7.87 14.59 -13.25
N PRO A 136 7.43 13.84 -14.27
CA PRO A 136 7.76 14.14 -15.66
C PRO A 136 6.99 15.37 -16.17
N GLU A 137 7.35 15.86 -17.35
CA GLU A 137 6.59 16.90 -18.04
C GLU A 137 5.16 16.44 -18.37
N PRO A 138 4.19 17.37 -18.45
CA PRO A 138 2.84 17.07 -18.91
C PRO A 138 2.86 16.32 -20.27
N GLY A 139 1.98 15.35 -20.44
CA GLY A 139 1.91 14.50 -21.63
C GLY A 139 2.98 13.40 -21.70
N ALA A 140 3.94 13.39 -20.79
CA ALA A 140 4.96 12.36 -20.79
C ALA A 140 4.40 11.00 -20.35
N LYS A 141 4.95 9.94 -20.94
CA LYS A 141 4.59 8.55 -20.63
C LYS A 141 5.60 7.95 -19.65
N VAL A 142 5.10 7.43 -18.54
CA VAL A 142 5.87 6.66 -17.56
C VAL A 142 5.57 5.17 -17.76
N GLU A 143 6.62 4.36 -17.86
CA GLU A 143 6.52 2.92 -17.98
C GLU A 143 7.15 2.24 -16.76
N LEU A 144 6.44 1.29 -16.18
CA LEU A 144 6.90 0.40 -15.13
C LEU A 144 7.07 -1.01 -15.68
N GLN A 145 8.20 -1.65 -15.41
CA GLN A 145 8.31 -3.09 -15.42
C GLN A 145 8.34 -3.57 -13.97
N PHE A 146 7.48 -4.51 -13.64
CA PHE A 146 7.34 -5.09 -12.31
C PHE A 146 7.66 -6.57 -12.33
N GLU A 147 8.35 -7.05 -11.31
CA GLU A 147 8.56 -8.48 -11.08
C GLU A 147 8.50 -8.78 -9.57
N GLY A 148 7.46 -9.52 -9.19
CA GLY A 148 7.32 -10.09 -7.87
C GLY A 148 8.24 -11.30 -7.70
N LEU A 149 8.95 -11.38 -6.59
CA LEU A 149 9.90 -12.44 -6.30
C LEU A 149 9.22 -13.53 -5.48
N ASN A 150 8.42 -14.36 -6.13
CA ASN A 150 7.55 -15.39 -5.56
C ASN A 150 8.25 -16.71 -5.16
N ARG A 151 9.53 -16.63 -4.86
CA ARG A 151 10.35 -17.74 -4.35
C ARG A 151 11.10 -17.27 -3.12
N LYS A 152 11.64 -18.22 -2.36
CA LYS A 152 12.50 -17.89 -1.22
C LYS A 152 13.63 -16.94 -1.67
N GLN A 153 13.75 -15.83 -0.99
CA GLN A 153 14.79 -14.82 -1.22
C GLN A 153 15.67 -14.71 0.03
N ASP A 154 16.96 -14.69 -0.17
CA ASP A 154 17.91 -14.51 0.94
C ASP A 154 17.75 -13.09 1.54
N GLY A 155 17.72 -13.02 2.86
CA GLY A 155 17.53 -11.77 3.59
C GLY A 155 16.07 -11.34 3.81
N TYR A 156 15.09 -12.07 3.24
CA TYR A 156 13.67 -11.80 3.45
C TYR A 156 12.98 -12.92 4.23
N VAL A 157 11.89 -12.56 4.91
CA VAL A 157 11.05 -13.52 5.62
C VAL A 157 10.12 -14.20 4.61
N SER A 158 10.56 -15.34 4.09
CA SER A 158 9.85 -16.10 3.06
C SER A 158 8.96 -17.18 3.69
N VAL A 159 7.79 -16.76 4.19
CA VAL A 159 6.73 -17.66 4.66
C VAL A 159 5.69 -17.75 3.54
N HIS A 160 5.39 -18.96 3.08
CA HIS A 160 4.45 -19.19 1.98
C HIS A 160 4.73 -18.41 0.68
N PRO A 161 5.96 -18.44 0.14
CA PRO A 161 6.31 -17.67 -1.06
C PRO A 161 5.47 -18.05 -2.29
N GLU A 162 4.89 -19.25 -2.32
CA GLU A 162 3.97 -19.72 -3.37
C GLU A 162 2.64 -18.97 -3.36
N LYS A 163 2.25 -18.38 -2.22
CA LYS A 163 1.04 -17.55 -2.06
C LYS A 163 1.28 -16.07 -2.32
N ALA A 164 2.48 -15.72 -2.78
CA ALA A 164 2.85 -14.34 -3.04
C ALA A 164 1.95 -13.71 -4.12
N GLY A 165 1.49 -12.52 -3.82
CA GLY A 165 0.75 -11.66 -4.74
C GLY A 165 1.04 -10.20 -4.44
N TRP A 166 0.73 -9.35 -5.40
CA TRP A 166 0.94 -7.91 -5.30
C TRP A 166 -0.23 -7.16 -5.92
N ARG A 167 -0.36 -5.88 -5.54
CA ARG A 167 -1.09 -4.85 -6.29
C ARG A 167 -0.18 -3.67 -6.46
N TYR A 168 -0.15 -3.07 -7.64
CA TYR A 168 0.67 -1.90 -7.90
C TYR A 168 0.02 -0.95 -8.90
N GLY A 169 0.36 0.34 -8.79
CA GLY A 169 -0.18 1.39 -9.64
C GLY A 169 0.36 2.76 -9.28
N PHE A 170 0.13 3.73 -10.16
CA PHE A 170 0.60 5.11 -9.98
C PHE A 170 -0.44 5.98 -9.28
N VAL A 171 0.05 6.97 -8.53
CA VAL A 171 -0.75 8.07 -7.98
C VAL A 171 -0.03 9.36 -8.31
N ALA A 172 -0.68 10.25 -9.06
CA ALA A 172 -0.20 11.60 -9.33
C ALA A 172 -1.00 12.62 -8.53
N VAL A 173 -0.31 13.57 -7.87
CA VAL A 173 -0.96 14.59 -7.05
C VAL A 173 -0.77 15.95 -7.70
N LYS A 174 -1.87 16.65 -7.93
CA LYS A 174 -1.91 17.97 -8.54
C LYS A 174 -1.52 19.07 -7.55
N ALA A 175 -1.17 20.24 -8.08
CA ALA A 175 -0.85 21.40 -7.27
C ALA A 175 -2.01 21.88 -6.39
N ASP A 176 -3.27 21.62 -6.79
CA ASP A 176 -4.47 21.90 -5.99
C ASP A 176 -4.75 20.84 -4.89
N GLY A 177 -3.89 19.84 -4.80
CA GLY A 177 -3.98 18.76 -3.81
C GLY A 177 -4.90 17.60 -4.19
N LYS A 178 -5.45 17.57 -5.40
CA LYS A 178 -6.24 16.43 -5.88
C LYS A 178 -5.36 15.32 -6.42
N SER A 179 -5.79 14.09 -6.24
CA SER A 179 -5.10 12.90 -6.74
C SER A 179 -5.71 12.41 -8.06
N ILE A 180 -4.85 11.88 -8.93
CA ILE A 180 -5.24 11.03 -10.06
C ILE A 180 -4.68 9.64 -9.80
N TYR A 181 -5.55 8.65 -9.84
CA TYR A 181 -5.22 7.25 -9.63
C TYR A 181 -5.09 6.56 -10.98
N GLY A 182 -3.89 6.07 -11.30
CA GLY A 182 -3.65 5.26 -12.48
C GLY A 182 -4.32 3.88 -12.39
N GLU A 183 -4.24 3.12 -13.46
CA GLU A 183 -4.67 1.73 -13.47
C GLU A 183 -3.89 0.91 -12.42
N MET A 184 -4.53 -0.14 -11.91
CA MET A 184 -3.93 -1.12 -11.03
C MET A 184 -3.57 -2.37 -11.84
N SER A 185 -2.44 -2.99 -11.49
CA SER A 185 -2.12 -4.34 -11.96
C SER A 185 -1.95 -5.29 -10.77
N ALA A 186 -2.33 -6.55 -11.00
CA ALA A 186 -2.15 -7.69 -10.10
C ALA A 186 -1.13 -8.71 -10.64
N ASP A 187 -0.52 -8.44 -11.77
CA ASP A 187 0.41 -9.37 -12.43
C ASP A 187 1.67 -9.58 -11.58
N LYS A 188 2.02 -10.85 -11.32
CA LYS A 188 3.29 -11.18 -10.64
C LYS A 188 4.51 -10.74 -11.44
N LYS A 189 4.38 -10.63 -12.76
CA LYS A 189 5.36 -10.07 -13.67
C LYS A 189 4.62 -9.36 -14.80
N GLY A 190 4.78 -8.04 -14.88
CA GLY A 190 4.01 -7.25 -15.82
C GLY A 190 4.63 -5.91 -16.17
N LYS A 191 3.90 -5.18 -17.00
CA LYS A 191 4.19 -3.80 -17.38
C LYS A 191 2.97 -2.95 -17.11
N LEU A 192 3.20 -1.74 -16.64
CA LEU A 192 2.15 -0.75 -16.43
C LEU A 192 2.60 0.58 -17.00
N THR A 193 1.68 1.31 -17.58
CA THR A 193 1.93 2.63 -18.16
C THR A 193 1.04 3.66 -17.50
N PHE A 194 1.59 4.85 -17.28
CA PHE A 194 0.84 6.00 -16.81
C PHE A 194 1.18 7.21 -17.69
N GLU A 195 0.18 7.84 -18.27
CA GLU A 195 0.33 9.05 -19.06
C GLU A 195 0.02 10.26 -18.19
N MET A 196 0.98 11.18 -18.09
CA MET A 196 0.77 12.44 -17.37
C MET A 196 -0.21 13.30 -18.15
N PRO A 197 -1.35 13.73 -17.57
CA PRO A 197 -2.28 14.60 -18.26
C PRO A 197 -1.63 15.89 -18.78
N GLU A 198 -1.90 16.25 -20.04
CA GLU A 198 -1.22 17.35 -20.75
C GLU A 198 -1.49 18.74 -20.17
N ASN A 199 -2.70 18.96 -19.66
CA ASN A 199 -3.18 20.29 -19.25
C ASN A 199 -3.20 20.50 -17.73
N GLU A 200 -2.46 19.69 -16.98
CA GLU A 200 -2.48 19.74 -15.52
C GLU A 200 -1.07 19.79 -14.95
N LYS A 201 -0.91 20.55 -13.84
CA LYS A 201 0.37 20.63 -13.13
C LYS A 201 0.36 19.67 -11.95
N PHE A 202 1.31 18.75 -11.95
CA PHE A 202 1.53 17.79 -10.87
C PHE A 202 2.73 18.21 -10.01
N VAL A 203 2.67 17.91 -8.73
CA VAL A 203 3.72 18.20 -7.74
C VAL A 203 4.33 16.94 -7.15
N TYR A 204 3.58 15.81 -7.23
CA TYR A 204 4.08 14.49 -6.83
C TYR A 204 3.64 13.43 -7.82
N LEU A 205 4.51 12.45 -8.01
CA LEU A 205 4.21 11.18 -8.65
C LEU A 205 4.71 10.05 -7.75
N TRP A 206 3.85 9.08 -7.49
CA TRP A 206 4.12 7.94 -6.63
C TRP A 206 3.87 6.64 -7.39
N LEU A 207 4.73 5.66 -7.18
CA LEU A 207 4.39 4.27 -7.44
C LEU A 207 4.04 3.63 -6.10
N VAL A 208 2.85 3.05 -6.03
CA VAL A 208 2.38 2.31 -4.85
C VAL A 208 2.48 0.82 -5.15
N VAL A 209 3.08 0.06 -4.25
CA VAL A 209 3.18 -1.41 -4.33
C VAL A 209 2.73 -1.98 -2.99
N MET A 210 1.73 -2.85 -3.00
CA MET A 210 1.17 -3.52 -1.82
C MET A 210 1.41 -5.02 -1.88
N GLY A 211 1.75 -5.63 -0.76
CA GLY A 211 1.72 -7.08 -0.57
C GLY A 211 0.27 -7.59 -0.53
N ALA A 212 -0.10 -8.44 -1.47
CA ALA A 212 -1.48 -8.90 -1.67
C ALA A 212 -1.51 -10.42 -1.80
N PRO A 213 -1.38 -11.18 -0.68
CA PRO A 213 -1.31 -12.63 -0.73
C PRO A 213 -2.57 -13.26 -1.33
N GLU A 214 -2.41 -14.39 -2.02
CA GLU A 214 -3.52 -15.12 -2.68
C GLU A 214 -4.52 -15.73 -1.68
N GLU A 215 -4.09 -15.87 -0.42
CA GLU A 215 -4.93 -16.31 0.70
C GLU A 215 -4.72 -15.38 1.88
N HIS A 216 -5.73 -15.25 2.72
CA HIS A 216 -5.59 -14.56 4.00
C HIS A 216 -5.35 -15.58 5.11
N TRP A 217 -4.42 -15.27 5.98
CA TRP A 217 -4.21 -15.94 7.26
C TRP A 217 -3.97 -14.90 8.35
N MET A 218 -4.24 -15.29 9.58
CA MET A 218 -4.00 -14.43 10.73
C MET A 218 -2.50 -14.15 10.87
N ASN A 219 -2.15 -12.92 11.22
CA ASN A 219 -0.78 -12.57 11.52
C ASN A 219 -0.27 -13.38 12.72
N PRO A 220 1.04 -13.66 12.77
CA PRO A 220 1.64 -14.33 13.92
C PRO A 220 1.38 -13.57 15.22
N SER A 221 1.17 -14.31 16.32
CA SER A 221 1.11 -13.72 17.65
C SER A 221 2.50 -13.18 18.04
N PRO A 222 2.58 -12.02 18.71
CA PRO A 222 3.86 -11.49 19.20
C PRO A 222 4.65 -12.47 20.07
N GLU A 223 3.93 -13.36 20.78
CA GLU A 223 4.55 -14.34 21.66
C GLU A 223 5.05 -15.60 20.93
N SER A 224 4.63 -15.82 19.67
CA SER A 224 5.02 -17.02 18.91
C SER A 224 6.47 -17.01 18.45
N GLY A 225 7.09 -15.83 18.37
CA GLY A 225 8.42 -15.64 17.78
C GLY A 225 8.43 -15.78 16.24
N GLU A 226 7.29 -16.04 15.62
CA GLU A 226 7.11 -16.07 14.18
C GLU A 226 7.11 -14.65 13.62
N LYS A 227 7.47 -14.51 12.35
CA LYS A 227 7.49 -13.23 11.65
C LYS A 227 6.44 -13.21 10.55
N ASP A 228 5.90 -12.03 10.26
CA ASP A 228 5.05 -11.81 9.11
C ASP A 228 5.78 -12.11 7.79
N ALA A 229 5.06 -12.72 6.85
CA ALA A 229 5.57 -12.98 5.52
C ALA A 229 5.86 -11.67 4.79
N GLN A 230 7.01 -11.60 4.14
CA GLN A 230 7.42 -10.49 3.29
C GLN A 230 7.22 -10.84 1.81
N TRP A 231 6.78 -9.86 1.02
CA TRP A 231 6.49 -9.98 -0.40
C TRP A 231 7.49 -9.18 -1.24
N PRO A 232 8.73 -9.67 -1.43
CA PRO A 232 9.77 -8.96 -2.15
C PRO A 232 9.44 -8.81 -3.62
N TYR A 233 9.88 -7.68 -4.19
CA TYR A 233 9.68 -7.35 -5.60
C TYR A 233 10.84 -6.51 -6.11
N ARG A 234 10.92 -6.39 -7.43
CA ARG A 234 11.79 -5.44 -8.12
C ARG A 234 11.06 -4.68 -9.21
N ILE A 235 11.53 -3.49 -9.49
CA ILE A 235 10.96 -2.60 -10.50
C ILE A 235 12.03 -2.06 -11.43
N ARG A 236 11.64 -1.72 -12.64
CA ARG A 236 12.42 -0.90 -13.57
C ARG A 236 11.51 0.18 -14.14
N LEU A 237 12.02 1.39 -14.22
CA LEU A 237 11.29 2.57 -14.66
C LEU A 237 11.83 3.08 -16.00
N LYS A 238 10.94 3.71 -16.81
CA LYS A 238 11.29 4.47 -17.99
C LYS A 238 10.38 5.69 -18.09
N GLY A 239 10.92 6.82 -18.50
CA GLY A 239 10.19 8.11 -18.55
C GLY A 239 10.12 8.85 -17.20
N THR A 240 10.65 8.25 -16.14
CA THR A 240 10.87 8.86 -14.82
C THR A 240 11.97 8.11 -14.08
N ASP A 241 12.40 8.65 -12.93
CA ASP A 241 13.38 8.06 -12.01
C ASP A 241 12.89 8.17 -10.57
N LEU A 242 13.58 7.46 -9.66
CA LEU A 242 13.36 7.64 -8.23
C LEU A 242 13.66 9.11 -7.84
N LYS A 243 12.81 9.64 -6.99
CA LYS A 243 13.05 10.94 -6.36
C LYS A 243 13.85 10.70 -5.08
N ASN A 244 15.10 11.17 -5.08
CA ASN A 244 15.98 11.12 -3.89
C ASN A 244 15.50 12.11 -2.82
#